data_adb131a5e35ce6f5fa16fd91e17221d4
#
_entry.id   adb131a5e35ce6f5fa16fd91e17221d4
#
_cell.length_a   1.000
_cell.length_b   1.000
_cell.length_c   1.000
_cell.angle_alpha   90.00
_cell.angle_beta   90.00
_cell.angle_gamma   90.00
#
_symmetry.space_group_name_H-M   'P 1'
#
loop_
_entity.id
_entity.type
_entity.pdbx_description
1 polymer ?
#
loop_
_entity_poly.entity_id
_entity_poly.type
_entity_poly.pdbx_seq_one_letter_code
_entity_poly.pdbx_strand_id
1 'polypeptide(L)'
;MLRSEKTGCYEVPGGGIEAGETPEAAMARETLEEAGLIVIPASVREYGCVHRVQKAPWDETERFIQDNYYYLCEAEAPAAPQTPDGYVAQEGCVLEFVDPSDAIRRNRGAGEGFSEPMVLEREARVLELLIAEGYFD
;
A
#
# COMPACT_ATOMS: atom_id res chain seq x y z
N MET A 1 -1.33 8.64 -0.18
CA MET A 1 -1.06 7.42 0.62
C MET A 1 -2.02 7.36 1.80
N LEU A 2 -2.17 6.21 2.40
CA LEU A 2 -2.89 6.04 3.65
C LEU A 2 -1.94 6.28 4.83
N ARG A 3 -2.27 7.19 5.72
CA ARG A 3 -1.51 7.43 6.94
C ARG A 3 -2.23 6.83 8.14
N SER A 4 -1.54 5.98 8.88
CA SER A 4 -2.05 5.46 10.13
C SER A 4 -2.09 6.57 11.21
N GLU A 5 -3.23 6.78 11.84
CA GLU A 5 -3.36 7.73 12.94
C GLU A 5 -2.62 7.29 14.21
N LYS A 6 -2.42 5.98 14.37
CA LYS A 6 -1.69 5.42 15.52
C LYS A 6 -0.18 5.59 15.42
N THR A 7 0.38 5.32 14.23
CA THR A 7 1.84 5.29 14.03
C THR A 7 2.36 6.47 13.25
N GLY A 8 1.51 7.12 12.45
CA GLY A 8 1.87 8.14 11.48
C GLY A 8 2.61 7.61 10.26
N CYS A 9 2.70 6.29 10.08
CA CYS A 9 3.34 5.66 8.93
C CYS A 9 2.42 5.62 7.73
N TYR A 10 3.01 5.41 6.56
CA TYR A 10 2.31 5.51 5.28
C TYR A 10 2.38 4.20 4.51
N GLU A 11 1.24 3.83 3.93
CA GLU A 11 1.11 2.71 2.99
C GLU A 11 0.32 3.15 1.76
N VAL A 12 0.54 2.52 0.61
CA VAL A 12 -0.36 2.68 -0.53
C VAL A 12 -1.62 1.86 -0.29
N PRO A 13 -2.79 2.27 -0.82
CA PRO A 13 -4.00 1.44 -0.77
C PRO A 13 -3.75 0.08 -1.42
N GLY A 14 -4.23 -0.98 -0.81
CA GLY A 14 -4.11 -2.32 -1.37
C GLY A 14 -4.44 -3.41 -0.37
N GLY A 15 -4.71 -4.60 -0.89
CA GLY A 15 -5.10 -5.75 -0.09
C GLY A 15 -5.00 -7.06 -0.86
N GLY A 16 -5.65 -8.09 -0.34
CA GLY A 16 -5.65 -9.42 -0.93
C GLY A 16 -6.48 -9.51 -2.21
N ILE A 17 -6.02 -10.35 -3.14
CA ILE A 17 -6.78 -10.70 -4.35
C ILE A 17 -7.79 -11.77 -3.96
N GLU A 18 -9.07 -11.53 -4.22
CA GLU A 18 -10.14 -12.47 -3.95
C GLU A 18 -10.26 -13.55 -5.01
N ALA A 19 -10.94 -14.65 -4.67
CA ALA A 19 -11.12 -15.77 -5.61
C ALA A 19 -11.87 -15.32 -6.89
N GLY A 20 -11.21 -15.48 -8.03
CA GLY A 20 -11.76 -15.08 -9.33
C GLY A 20 -11.55 -13.62 -9.71
N GLU A 21 -10.88 -12.85 -8.85
CA GLU A 21 -10.53 -11.46 -9.10
C GLU A 21 -9.18 -11.35 -9.82
N THR A 22 -9.01 -10.37 -10.70
CA THR A 22 -7.68 -10.04 -11.24
C THR A 22 -6.93 -9.10 -10.31
N PRO A 23 -5.59 -9.04 -10.36
CA PRO A 23 -4.82 -8.10 -9.55
C PRO A 23 -5.25 -6.63 -9.75
N GLU A 24 -5.59 -6.24 -10.98
CA GLU A 24 -6.06 -4.89 -11.30
C GLU A 24 -7.44 -4.60 -10.69
N ALA A 25 -8.34 -5.59 -10.69
CA ALA A 25 -9.65 -5.46 -10.07
C ALA A 25 -9.53 -5.33 -8.54
N ALA A 26 -8.67 -6.15 -7.92
CA ALA A 26 -8.36 -6.06 -6.49
C ALA A 26 -7.81 -4.68 -6.14
N MET A 27 -6.83 -4.18 -6.90
CA MET A 27 -6.25 -2.86 -6.69
C MET A 27 -7.32 -1.75 -6.77
N ALA A 28 -8.21 -1.79 -7.76
CA ALA A 28 -9.27 -0.79 -7.91
C ALA A 28 -10.29 -0.87 -6.76
N ARG A 29 -10.68 -2.05 -6.35
CA ARG A 29 -11.60 -2.29 -5.21
C ARG A 29 -10.99 -1.76 -3.90
N GLU A 30 -9.77 -2.16 -3.58
CA GLU A 30 -9.07 -1.73 -2.36
C GLU A 30 -8.84 -0.22 -2.34
N THR A 31 -8.49 0.38 -3.48
CA THR A 31 -8.33 1.85 -3.58
C THR A 31 -9.64 2.58 -3.29
N LEU A 32 -10.77 2.04 -3.74
CA LEU A 32 -12.08 2.61 -3.44
C LEU A 32 -12.44 2.42 -1.96
N GLU A 33 -12.24 1.23 -1.41
CA GLU A 33 -12.62 0.90 -0.03
C GLU A 33 -11.76 1.66 0.99
N GLU A 34 -10.46 1.73 0.78
CA GLU A 34 -9.52 2.31 1.74
C GLU A 34 -9.29 3.81 1.56
N ALA A 35 -9.23 4.28 0.32
CA ALA A 35 -8.93 5.68 0.01
C ALA A 35 -10.16 6.48 -0.47
N GLY A 36 -11.26 5.79 -0.80
CA GLY A 36 -12.44 6.42 -1.39
C GLY A 36 -12.21 6.98 -2.79
N LEU A 37 -11.18 6.54 -3.48
CA LEU A 37 -10.81 7.00 -4.82
C LEU A 37 -11.27 6.01 -5.89
N ILE A 38 -11.81 6.52 -6.98
CA ILE A 38 -12.25 5.74 -8.14
C ILE A 38 -11.12 5.70 -9.16
N VAL A 39 -10.53 4.53 -9.35
CA VAL A 39 -9.47 4.31 -10.35
C VAL A 39 -10.06 4.42 -11.75
N ILE A 40 -9.37 5.14 -12.64
CA ILE A 40 -9.73 5.25 -14.07
C ILE A 40 -9.14 4.03 -14.81
N PRO A 41 -9.95 3.04 -15.25
CA PRO A 41 -9.44 1.77 -15.74
C PRO A 41 -8.47 1.89 -16.92
N ALA A 42 -8.73 2.84 -17.83
CA ALA A 42 -7.88 3.06 -19.01
C ALA A 42 -6.47 3.60 -18.69
N SER A 43 -6.26 4.10 -17.47
CA SER A 43 -4.98 4.66 -17.01
C SER A 43 -4.10 3.62 -16.32
N VAL A 44 -4.63 2.46 -15.97
CA VAL A 44 -3.93 1.45 -15.17
C VAL A 44 -2.76 0.86 -15.95
N ARG A 45 -1.58 0.92 -15.35
CA ARG A 45 -0.36 0.29 -15.86
C ARG A 45 0.34 -0.43 -14.73
N GLU A 46 0.70 -1.70 -14.94
CA GLU A 46 1.54 -2.41 -13.99
C GLU A 46 2.90 -1.71 -13.88
N TYR A 47 3.31 -1.41 -12.66
CA TYR A 47 4.63 -0.85 -12.36
C TYR A 47 5.65 -1.95 -12.07
N GLY A 48 5.26 -2.93 -11.29
CA GLY A 48 6.12 -4.05 -10.96
C GLY A 48 5.59 -4.91 -9.83
N CYS A 49 6.39 -5.88 -9.44
CA CYS A 49 6.07 -6.82 -8.37
C CYS A 49 7.21 -6.90 -7.37
N VAL A 50 6.87 -6.82 -6.08
CA VAL A 50 7.80 -7.13 -4.99
C VAL A 50 7.55 -8.54 -4.50
N HIS A 51 8.49 -9.44 -4.78
CA HIS A 51 8.49 -10.81 -4.28
C HIS A 51 9.13 -10.84 -2.89
N ARG A 52 8.35 -11.20 -1.88
CA ARG A 52 8.78 -11.27 -0.49
C ARG A 52 8.83 -12.69 0.01
N VAL A 53 9.98 -13.09 0.54
CA VAL A 53 10.17 -14.38 1.20
C VAL A 53 10.70 -14.14 2.61
N GLN A 54 10.04 -14.69 3.60
CA GLN A 54 10.48 -14.61 5.00
C GLN A 54 10.11 -15.88 5.75
N LYS A 55 10.66 -16.06 6.96
CA LYS A 55 10.15 -17.08 7.87
C LYS A 55 8.70 -16.78 8.21
N ALA A 56 7.86 -17.81 8.25
CA ALA A 56 6.48 -17.63 8.68
C ALA A 56 6.44 -17.20 10.15
N PRO A 57 5.64 -16.20 10.51
CA PRO A 57 5.56 -15.73 11.90
C PRO A 57 4.95 -16.76 12.86
N TRP A 58 4.25 -17.77 12.33
CA TRP A 58 3.59 -18.82 13.10
C TRP A 58 4.37 -20.13 13.20
N ASP A 59 5.36 -20.36 12.32
CA ASP A 59 6.20 -21.58 12.32
C ASP A 59 7.57 -21.28 11.70
N GLU A 60 8.64 -21.46 12.48
CA GLU A 60 10.01 -21.20 12.04
C GLU A 60 10.51 -22.15 10.94
N THR A 61 9.83 -23.27 10.73
CA THR A 61 10.16 -24.25 9.68
C THR A 61 9.49 -23.93 8.35
N GLU A 62 8.47 -23.06 8.36
CA GLU A 62 7.73 -22.63 7.18
C GLU A 62 8.27 -21.31 6.62
N ARG A 63 7.99 -21.08 5.35
CA ARG A 63 8.29 -19.82 4.67
C ARG A 63 6.99 -19.15 4.25
N PHE A 64 6.89 -17.87 4.57
CA PHE A 64 5.85 -17.00 4.04
C PHE A 64 6.36 -16.38 2.74
N ILE A 65 5.60 -16.58 1.66
CA ILE A 65 5.90 -16.03 0.34
C ILE A 65 4.72 -15.16 -0.09
N GLN A 66 5.01 -13.95 -0.52
CA GLN A 66 3.98 -13.01 -0.98
C GLN A 66 4.49 -12.20 -2.17
N ASP A 67 3.67 -12.13 -3.21
CA ASP A 67 3.86 -11.25 -4.34
C ASP A 67 2.97 -10.02 -4.20
N ASN A 68 3.57 -8.83 -4.26
CA ASN A 68 2.86 -7.56 -4.15
C ASN A 68 2.99 -6.84 -5.50
N TYR A 69 1.89 -6.76 -6.24
CA TYR A 69 1.81 -6.07 -7.51
C TYR A 69 1.50 -4.60 -7.30
N TYR A 70 2.27 -3.74 -7.94
CA TYR A 70 2.11 -2.28 -7.89
C TYR A 70 1.64 -1.75 -9.24
N TYR A 71 0.74 -0.80 -9.20
CA TYR A 71 0.15 -0.18 -10.37
C TYR A 71 0.27 1.34 -10.30
N LEU A 72 0.49 1.95 -11.46
CA LEU A 72 0.33 3.38 -11.67
C LEU A 72 -1.03 3.62 -12.32
N CYS A 73 -1.79 4.56 -11.79
CA CYS A 73 -3.11 4.89 -12.31
C CYS A 73 -3.49 6.33 -12.00
N GLU A 74 -4.44 6.83 -12.76
CA GLU A 74 -5.18 8.05 -12.42
C GLU A 74 -6.41 7.65 -11.62
N ALA A 75 -6.82 8.52 -10.70
CA ALA A 75 -8.00 8.32 -9.88
C ALA A 75 -8.79 9.63 -9.74
N GLU A 76 -10.09 9.49 -9.63
CA GLU A 76 -11.01 10.61 -9.39
C GLU A 76 -11.39 10.68 -7.91
N ALA A 77 -11.64 11.91 -7.44
CA ALA A 77 -12.17 12.12 -6.11
C ALA A 77 -13.54 11.46 -5.95
N PRO A 78 -13.82 10.86 -4.78
CA PRO A 78 -15.00 10.03 -4.61
C PRO A 78 -16.30 10.80 -4.63
N ALA A 79 -17.32 10.16 -5.20
CA ALA A 79 -18.70 10.54 -4.97
C ALA A 79 -19.26 9.97 -3.64
N ALA A 80 -18.52 9.10 -2.95
CA ALA A 80 -18.95 8.39 -1.76
C ALA A 80 -17.92 8.49 -0.62
N PRO A 81 -18.33 8.46 0.65
CA PRO A 81 -17.40 8.40 1.76
C PRO A 81 -16.58 7.11 1.77
N GLN A 82 -15.37 7.20 2.28
CA GLN A 82 -14.46 6.08 2.51
C GLN A 82 -15.11 5.04 3.43
N THR A 83 -15.06 3.78 3.06
CA THR A 83 -15.58 2.66 3.86
C THR A 83 -14.47 1.64 4.11
N PRO A 84 -13.45 1.98 4.93
CA PRO A 84 -12.37 1.07 5.22
C PRO A 84 -12.87 -0.12 6.04
N ASP A 85 -12.31 -1.29 5.80
CA ASP A 85 -12.57 -2.49 6.59
C ASP A 85 -11.28 -3.07 7.19
N GLY A 86 -11.41 -4.11 7.99
CA GLY A 86 -10.31 -4.89 8.53
C GLY A 86 -9.22 -4.08 9.22
N TYR A 87 -7.99 -4.27 8.79
CA TYR A 87 -6.80 -3.65 9.36
C TYR A 87 -6.83 -2.11 9.24
N VAL A 88 -7.23 -1.59 8.10
CA VAL A 88 -7.27 -0.14 7.84
C VAL A 88 -8.24 0.57 8.77
N ALA A 89 -9.40 -0.04 9.03
CA ALA A 89 -10.36 0.48 10.00
C ALA A 89 -9.80 0.45 11.43
N GLN A 90 -9.06 -0.60 11.81
CA GLN A 90 -8.45 -0.73 13.13
C GLN A 90 -7.30 0.26 13.35
N GLU A 91 -6.50 0.53 12.32
CA GLU A 91 -5.40 1.49 12.38
C GLU A 91 -5.84 2.95 12.29
N GLY A 92 -7.09 3.21 11.94
CA GLY A 92 -7.58 4.57 11.75
C GLY A 92 -6.81 5.28 10.63
N CYS A 93 -6.70 4.65 9.45
CA CYS A 93 -5.98 5.21 8.34
C CYS A 93 -6.77 6.32 7.64
N VAL A 94 -6.08 7.37 7.23
CA VAL A 94 -6.63 8.50 6.46
C VAL A 94 -5.86 8.71 5.18
N LEU A 95 -6.56 9.05 4.10
CA LEU A 95 -5.94 9.44 2.84
C LEU A 95 -5.22 10.78 3.01
N GLU A 96 -3.95 10.81 2.66
CA GLU A 96 -3.12 12.01 2.71
C GLU A 96 -2.24 12.12 1.46
N PHE A 97 -2.13 13.33 0.93
CA PHE A 97 -1.14 13.66 -0.10
C PHE A 97 0.13 14.11 0.61
N VAL A 98 1.18 13.34 0.47
CA VAL A 98 2.46 13.51 1.19
C VAL A 98 3.62 13.53 0.21
N ASP A 99 4.66 14.30 0.52
CA ASP A 99 5.92 14.19 -0.20
C ASP A 99 6.51 12.79 -0.01
N PRO A 100 6.89 12.09 -1.08
CA PRO A 100 7.39 10.73 -0.98
C PRO A 100 8.63 10.60 -0.08
N SER A 101 9.50 11.60 -0.05
CA SER A 101 10.69 11.60 0.82
C SER A 101 10.31 11.69 2.30
N ASP A 102 9.22 12.40 2.62
CA ASP A 102 8.70 12.47 3.99
C ASP A 102 8.07 11.16 4.42
N ALA A 103 7.32 10.50 3.51
CA ALA A 103 6.75 9.18 3.77
C ALA A 103 7.86 8.14 4.01
N ILE A 104 8.91 8.12 3.19
CA ILE A 104 10.09 7.24 3.37
C ILE A 104 10.74 7.48 4.74
N ARG A 105 11.01 8.73 5.06
CA ARG A 105 11.65 9.10 6.34
C ARG A 105 10.80 8.67 7.53
N ARG A 106 9.49 8.87 7.45
CA ARG A 106 8.57 8.48 8.51
C ARG A 106 8.52 6.96 8.68
N ASN A 107 8.41 6.21 7.60
CA ASN A 107 8.33 4.76 7.64
C ASN A 107 9.60 4.13 8.23
N ARG A 108 10.78 4.62 7.86
CA ARG A 108 12.05 4.12 8.40
C ARG A 108 12.34 4.58 9.83
N GLY A 109 11.75 5.70 10.25
CA GLY A 109 11.87 6.23 11.60
C GLY A 109 10.84 5.66 12.58
N ALA A 110 10.02 4.69 12.20
CA ALA A 110 8.90 4.19 12.99
C ALA A 110 9.29 3.43 14.27
N GLY A 111 10.55 3.08 14.46
CA GLY A 111 11.03 2.45 15.70
C GLY A 111 10.50 1.03 15.97
N GLU A 112 10.94 0.45 17.08
CA GLU A 112 10.47 -0.84 17.56
C GLU A 112 9.04 -0.72 18.08
N GLY A 113 8.11 -1.49 17.57
CA GLY A 113 6.70 -1.48 18.00
C GLY A 113 5.70 -1.51 16.84
N PHE A 114 6.18 -1.42 15.61
CA PHE A 114 5.36 -1.66 14.45
C PHE A 114 5.25 -3.18 14.20
N SER A 115 4.01 -3.69 14.07
CA SER A 115 3.77 -5.12 13.91
C SER A 115 4.33 -5.72 12.63
N GLU A 116 4.60 -4.87 11.62
CA GLU A 116 5.12 -5.32 10.32
C GLU A 116 6.18 -4.36 9.72
N PRO A 117 7.40 -4.30 10.28
CA PRO A 117 8.45 -3.40 9.79
C PRO A 117 8.85 -3.66 8.34
N MET A 118 8.67 -4.89 7.85
CA MET A 118 8.98 -5.25 6.46
C MET A 118 8.00 -4.62 5.45
N VAL A 119 6.77 -4.35 5.84
CA VAL A 119 5.80 -3.64 4.99
C VAL A 119 6.27 -2.20 4.80
N LEU A 120 6.65 -1.52 5.86
CA LEU A 120 7.12 -0.13 5.80
C LEU A 120 8.40 0.01 4.97
N GLU A 121 9.34 -0.92 5.08
CA GLU A 121 10.55 -0.90 4.26
C GLU A 121 10.23 -1.20 2.78
N ARG A 122 9.30 -2.12 2.50
CA ARG A 122 8.81 -2.37 1.14
C ARG A 122 8.25 -1.08 0.52
N GLU A 123 7.35 -0.39 1.22
CA GLU A 123 6.77 0.89 0.76
C GLU A 123 7.86 1.94 0.51
N ALA A 124 8.80 2.07 1.44
CA ALA A 124 9.91 3.00 1.29
C ALA A 124 10.77 2.70 0.05
N ARG A 125 11.07 1.43 -0.21
CA ARG A 125 11.82 0.99 -1.39
C ARG A 125 11.11 1.29 -2.70
N VAL A 126 9.81 1.03 -2.77
CA VAL A 126 9.01 1.32 -3.95
C VAL A 126 8.98 2.83 -4.21
N LEU A 127 8.80 3.64 -3.18
CA LEU A 127 8.85 5.11 -3.32
C LEU A 127 10.22 5.60 -3.79
N GLU A 128 11.32 5.04 -3.29
CA GLU A 128 12.68 5.37 -3.75
C GLU A 128 12.87 5.08 -5.25
N LEU A 129 12.36 3.94 -5.73
CA LEU A 129 12.41 3.60 -7.14
C LEU A 129 11.61 4.60 -7.99
N LEU A 130 10.39 4.94 -7.56
CA LEU A 130 9.56 5.92 -8.25
C LEU A 130 10.22 7.31 -8.31
N ILE A 131 10.90 7.73 -7.23
CA ILE A 131 11.68 8.98 -7.21
C ILE A 131 12.84 8.88 -8.20
N ALA A 132 13.62 7.80 -8.17
CA ALA A 132 14.78 7.61 -9.03
C ALA A 132 14.41 7.54 -10.52
N GLU A 133 13.22 7.07 -10.84
CA GLU A 133 12.67 6.99 -12.19
C GLU A 133 11.95 8.27 -12.65
N GLY A 134 11.88 9.29 -11.78
CA GLY A 134 11.36 10.62 -12.12
C GLY A 134 9.82 10.73 -12.14
N TYR A 135 9.13 9.87 -11.42
CA TYR A 135 7.67 9.95 -11.29
C TYR A 135 7.20 11.09 -10.38
N PHE A 136 8.09 11.61 -9.56
CA PHE A 136 7.82 12.76 -8.68
C PHE A 136 8.81 13.88 -9.01
N ASP A 137 8.27 14.98 -9.43
CA ASP A 137 9.06 16.20 -9.71
C ASP A 137 9.15 17.11 -8.50
#